data_1586b524a0e3027493511028c6ae16eb
#
_entry.id   1586b524a0e3027493511028c6ae16eb
#
_cell.length_a   1.000
_cell.length_b   1.000
_cell.length_c   1.000
_cell.angle_alpha   90.00
_cell.angle_beta   90.00
_cell.angle_gamma   90.00
#
_symmetry.space_group_name_H-M   'P 1'
#
loop_
_entity.id
_entity.type
_entity.pdbx_description
1 polymer ?
#
loop_
_entity_poly.entity_id
_entity_poly.type
_entity_poly.pdbx_seq_one_letter_code
_entity_poly.pdbx_strand_id
1 'polypeptide(L)'
;MNKNALFALLGALVLGFGIYWFNTPQGKVKIAPVPEVVSEVVRQGSMASYIKRDTPRNLPSFSFVDASGATKDVGVLKGKVTLLNLWATWCAPCRKEMPELAKLQREMGGADFQVVELSEDLKGYDTSAAFLKQVGAENLTLYSDDRAAALDAVKGPGLPITLLLNREGQEIGRLIGPAPWASDEAKALIRAAVDAK
;
A
#
# COMPACT_ATOMS: atom_id res chain seq x y z
N MET A 1 -57.34 18.72 28.36
CA MET A 1 -56.19 18.53 27.49
C MET A 1 -56.16 17.10 27.02
N ASN A 2 -56.33 16.85 25.74
CA ASN A 2 -56.65 15.54 25.18
C ASN A 2 -55.34 14.74 24.98
N LYS A 3 -55.21 13.58 25.67
CA LYS A 3 -53.97 12.75 25.67
C LYS A 3 -53.60 12.25 24.27
N ASN A 4 -54.52 12.26 23.32
CA ASN A 4 -54.31 11.80 21.94
C ASN A 4 -53.56 12.82 21.06
N ALA A 5 -53.49 14.09 21.43
CA ALA A 5 -52.74 15.11 20.70
C ALA A 5 -51.22 15.05 20.96
N LEU A 6 -50.82 14.50 22.10
CA LEU A 6 -49.40 14.41 22.47
C LEU A 6 -48.66 13.30 21.72
N PHE A 7 -49.35 12.20 21.39
CA PHE A 7 -48.74 11.08 20.64
C PHE A 7 -48.55 11.37 19.15
N ALA A 8 -49.39 12.23 18.56
CA ALA A 8 -49.26 12.62 17.16
C ALA A 8 -48.02 13.49 16.86
N LEU A 9 -47.63 14.36 17.82
CA LEU A 9 -46.44 15.23 17.67
C LEU A 9 -45.13 14.49 17.85
N LEU A 10 -45.07 13.44 18.68
CA LEU A 10 -43.87 12.63 18.85
C LEU A 10 -43.58 11.71 17.66
N GLY A 11 -44.63 11.20 17.00
CA GLY A 11 -44.51 10.35 15.79
C GLY A 11 -43.93 11.11 14.58
N ALA A 12 -44.28 12.38 14.41
CA ALA A 12 -43.82 13.18 13.27
C ALA A 12 -42.35 13.55 13.38
N LEU A 13 -41.81 13.75 14.61
CA LEU A 13 -40.41 14.06 14.82
C LEU A 13 -39.49 12.86 14.58
N VAL A 14 -39.90 11.63 14.90
CA VAL A 14 -39.10 10.43 14.69
C VAL A 14 -39.04 10.07 13.20
N LEU A 15 -40.12 10.26 12.45
CA LEU A 15 -40.13 10.00 10.99
C LEU A 15 -39.31 11.06 10.22
N GLY A 16 -39.34 12.32 10.64
CA GLY A 16 -38.55 13.39 10.00
C GLY A 16 -37.06 13.21 10.18
N PHE A 17 -36.61 12.72 11.35
CA PHE A 17 -35.20 12.51 11.64
C PHE A 17 -34.64 11.28 10.90
N GLY A 18 -35.45 10.22 10.75
CA GLY A 18 -35.08 9.01 10.01
C GLY A 18 -34.89 9.26 8.50
N ILE A 19 -35.75 10.11 7.90
CA ILE A 19 -35.69 10.44 6.47
C ILE A 19 -34.49 11.36 6.18
N TYR A 20 -34.15 12.25 7.09
CA TYR A 20 -33.00 13.15 6.94
C TYR A 20 -31.66 12.39 6.96
N TRP A 21 -31.54 11.33 7.75
CA TRP A 21 -30.32 10.51 7.84
C TRP A 21 -30.09 9.64 6.61
N PHE A 22 -31.18 9.21 5.93
CA PHE A 22 -31.09 8.39 4.72
C PHE A 22 -30.78 9.18 3.45
N ASN A 23 -30.91 10.50 3.47
CA ASN A 23 -30.77 11.35 2.28
C ASN A 23 -29.49 12.22 2.27
N THR A 24 -28.54 11.97 3.15
CA THR A 24 -27.19 12.55 3.02
C THR A 24 -26.45 11.85 1.87
N PRO A 25 -26.03 12.58 0.82
CA PRO A 25 -25.27 11.97 -0.27
C PRO A 25 -23.95 11.49 0.32
N GLN A 26 -23.82 10.19 0.47
CA GLN A 26 -22.54 9.54 0.71
C GLN A 26 -21.67 9.91 -0.48
N GLY A 27 -20.70 10.81 -0.26
CA GLY A 27 -19.79 11.23 -1.31
C GLY A 27 -19.05 10.03 -1.87
N LYS A 28 -19.52 9.51 -3.01
CA LYS A 28 -18.80 8.53 -3.80
C LYS A 28 -17.56 9.23 -4.31
N VAL A 29 -16.42 8.96 -3.69
CA VAL A 29 -15.12 9.35 -4.23
C VAL A 29 -15.03 8.70 -5.61
N LYS A 30 -15.14 9.50 -6.67
CA LYS A 30 -14.90 9.05 -8.05
C LYS A 30 -13.40 8.85 -8.19
N ILE A 31 -12.93 7.62 -7.99
CA ILE A 31 -11.58 7.24 -8.36
C ILE A 31 -11.56 7.22 -9.89
N ALA A 32 -10.67 8.01 -10.50
CA ALA A 32 -10.50 7.99 -11.94
C ALA A 32 -10.12 6.55 -12.38
N PRO A 33 -10.80 5.98 -13.38
CA PRO A 33 -10.47 4.63 -13.84
C PRO A 33 -9.04 4.64 -14.38
N VAL A 34 -8.23 3.67 -13.95
CA VAL A 34 -6.93 3.40 -14.58
C VAL A 34 -7.20 3.13 -16.06
N PRO A 35 -6.48 3.75 -16.99
CA PRO A 35 -6.68 3.55 -18.44
C PRO A 35 -6.74 2.05 -18.76
N GLU A 36 -7.70 1.65 -19.56
CA GLU A 36 -7.98 0.25 -19.94
C GLU A 36 -6.75 -0.44 -20.52
N VAL A 37 -5.93 0.32 -21.27
CA VAL A 37 -4.64 -0.12 -21.82
C VAL A 37 -3.67 -0.59 -20.75
N VAL A 38 -3.59 0.09 -19.59
CA VAL A 38 -2.70 -0.32 -18.48
C VAL A 38 -3.20 -1.59 -17.82
N SER A 39 -4.52 -1.79 -17.74
CA SER A 39 -5.10 -3.01 -17.17
C SER A 39 -4.86 -4.23 -18.07
N GLU A 40 -4.82 -4.06 -19.38
CA GLU A 40 -4.56 -5.13 -20.36
C GLU A 40 -3.08 -5.54 -20.36
N VAL A 41 -2.15 -4.57 -20.41
CA VAL A 41 -0.70 -4.81 -20.37
C VAL A 41 -0.29 -5.54 -19.07
N VAL A 42 -0.90 -5.18 -17.93
CA VAL A 42 -0.62 -5.85 -16.65
C VAL A 42 -1.12 -7.30 -16.62
N ARG A 43 -2.21 -7.63 -17.34
CA ARG A 43 -2.77 -9.01 -17.35
C ARG A 43 -2.00 -10.01 -18.22
N GLN A 44 -1.23 -9.55 -19.21
CA GLN A 44 -0.58 -10.43 -20.21
C GLN A 44 0.95 -10.38 -20.14
N GLY A 45 1.55 -9.45 -19.41
CA GLY A 45 2.99 -9.24 -19.32
C GLY A 45 3.65 -9.84 -18.08
N SER A 46 4.85 -9.37 -17.81
CA SER A 46 5.68 -9.76 -16.65
C SER A 46 5.05 -9.45 -15.29
N MET A 47 4.00 -8.60 -15.26
CA MET A 47 3.23 -8.20 -14.07
C MET A 47 1.88 -8.93 -13.96
N ALA A 48 1.69 -10.06 -14.68
CA ALA A 48 0.42 -10.80 -14.72
C ALA A 48 -0.08 -11.28 -13.34
N SER A 49 0.82 -11.44 -12.37
CA SER A 49 0.48 -11.81 -10.98
C SER A 49 0.08 -10.62 -10.11
N TYR A 50 0.08 -9.38 -10.65
CA TYR A 50 -0.36 -8.22 -9.89
C TYR A 50 -1.88 -8.25 -9.69
N ILE A 51 -2.30 -8.15 -8.43
CA ILE A 51 -3.70 -8.15 -8.01
C ILE A 51 -4.10 -6.70 -7.74
N LYS A 52 -4.83 -6.10 -8.69
CA LYS A 52 -5.39 -4.76 -8.52
C LYS A 52 -6.58 -4.81 -7.54
N ARG A 53 -6.73 -3.78 -6.72
CA ARG A 53 -7.93 -3.59 -5.89
C ARG A 53 -8.96 -2.73 -6.59
N ASP A 54 -10.22 -3.13 -6.52
CA ASP A 54 -11.34 -2.34 -7.03
C ASP A 54 -11.55 -1.06 -6.21
N THR A 55 -11.26 -1.11 -4.92
CA THR A 55 -11.31 0.02 -4.00
C THR A 55 -10.03 0.07 -3.14
N PRO A 56 -9.43 1.26 -2.95
CA PRO A 56 -8.29 1.41 -2.05
C PRO A 56 -8.61 0.93 -0.63
N ARG A 57 -7.65 0.28 0.01
CA ARG A 57 -7.80 -0.28 1.35
C ARG A 57 -6.77 0.32 2.29
N ASN A 58 -7.23 0.83 3.45
CA ASN A 58 -6.32 1.25 4.50
C ASN A 58 -5.44 0.08 4.95
N LEU A 59 -4.14 0.34 5.13
CA LEU A 59 -3.28 -0.61 5.79
C LEU A 59 -3.73 -0.81 7.24
N PRO A 60 -3.65 -2.03 7.77
CA PRO A 60 -3.78 -2.25 9.21
C PRO A 60 -2.68 -1.50 9.96
N SER A 61 -2.87 -1.26 11.24
CA SER A 61 -1.84 -0.65 12.08
C SER A 61 -0.77 -1.68 12.42
N PHE A 62 0.47 -1.38 12.09
CA PHE A 62 1.67 -2.07 12.57
C PHE A 62 2.80 -1.06 12.71
N SER A 63 3.84 -1.41 13.45
CA SER A 63 4.99 -0.55 13.70
C SER A 63 6.29 -1.26 13.33
N PHE A 64 7.27 -0.46 12.93
CA PHE A 64 8.59 -0.88 12.51
C PHE A 64 9.61 0.17 12.97
N VAL A 65 10.90 -0.08 12.79
CA VAL A 65 11.96 0.86 13.18
C VAL A 65 12.74 1.37 11.98
N ASP A 66 13.22 2.61 12.07
CA ASP A 66 14.16 3.19 11.11
C ASP A 66 15.63 2.95 11.50
N ALA A 67 16.57 3.52 10.73
CA ALA A 67 18.00 3.42 10.94
C ALA A 67 18.47 3.93 12.31
N SER A 68 17.72 4.82 12.96
CA SER A 68 18.04 5.33 14.29
C SER A 68 17.48 4.47 15.43
N GLY A 69 16.73 3.41 15.10
CA GLY A 69 15.96 2.62 16.06
C GLY A 69 14.65 3.28 16.48
N ALA A 70 14.27 4.42 15.87
CA ALA A 70 13.02 5.08 16.20
C ALA A 70 11.83 4.33 15.62
N THR A 71 10.81 4.09 16.47
CA THR A 71 9.57 3.46 16.06
C THR A 71 8.79 4.36 15.12
N LYS A 72 8.35 3.79 14.02
CA LYS A 72 7.46 4.38 13.00
C LYS A 72 6.21 3.54 12.85
N ASP A 73 5.18 4.14 12.28
CA ASP A 73 3.96 3.45 11.87
C ASP A 73 3.69 3.67 10.36
N VAL A 74 2.62 3.08 9.86
CA VAL A 74 2.20 3.17 8.45
C VAL A 74 1.95 4.61 7.97
N GLY A 75 1.84 5.59 8.87
CA GLY A 75 1.66 6.99 8.53
C GLY A 75 2.83 7.60 7.76
N VAL A 76 4.06 7.09 7.96
CA VAL A 76 5.25 7.56 7.22
C VAL A 76 5.23 7.19 5.74
N LEU A 77 4.34 6.29 5.33
CA LEU A 77 4.17 5.86 3.94
C LEU A 77 3.24 6.79 3.13
N LYS A 78 2.71 7.85 3.76
CA LYS A 78 1.81 8.82 3.11
C LYS A 78 2.59 9.92 2.39
N GLY A 79 1.91 10.61 1.47
CA GLY A 79 2.44 11.76 0.72
C GLY A 79 2.97 11.42 -0.65
N LYS A 80 3.42 10.18 -0.87
CA LYS A 80 3.89 9.67 -2.16
C LYS A 80 3.20 8.37 -2.52
N VAL A 81 3.12 8.06 -3.80
CA VAL A 81 2.86 6.68 -4.23
C VAL A 81 4.04 5.83 -3.77
N THR A 82 3.75 4.77 -3.04
CA THR A 82 4.78 3.94 -2.41
C THR A 82 4.68 2.49 -2.88
N LEU A 83 5.79 1.96 -3.38
CA LEU A 83 5.96 0.53 -3.57
C LEU A 83 6.56 -0.04 -2.28
N LEU A 84 5.74 -0.64 -1.43
CA LEU A 84 6.14 -1.24 -0.16
C LEU A 84 6.43 -2.72 -0.37
N ASN A 85 7.70 -3.11 -0.29
CA ASN A 85 8.16 -4.49 -0.39
C ASN A 85 8.44 -5.07 1.01
N LEU A 86 7.76 -6.16 1.38
CA LEU A 86 8.05 -6.94 2.57
C LEU A 86 8.98 -8.09 2.16
N TRP A 87 10.13 -8.17 2.83
CA TRP A 87 11.20 -9.08 2.45
C TRP A 87 12.05 -9.53 3.64
N ALA A 88 13.02 -10.42 3.41
CA ALA A 88 14.02 -10.77 4.40
C ALA A 88 15.32 -11.26 3.75
N THR A 89 16.44 -11.16 4.45
CA THR A 89 17.76 -11.60 3.94
C THR A 89 17.86 -13.11 3.74
N TRP A 90 17.08 -13.90 4.46
CA TRP A 90 16.98 -15.36 4.30
C TRP A 90 16.05 -15.78 3.15
N CYS A 91 15.26 -14.87 2.59
CA CYS A 91 14.32 -15.12 1.50
C CYS A 91 15.05 -15.07 0.14
N ALA A 92 15.36 -16.22 -0.44
CA ALA A 92 16.13 -16.28 -1.69
C ALA A 92 15.47 -15.53 -2.88
N PRO A 93 14.13 -15.62 -3.14
CA PRO A 93 13.50 -14.83 -4.21
C PRO A 93 13.52 -13.34 -3.92
N CYS A 94 13.40 -12.90 -2.65
CA CYS A 94 13.49 -11.49 -2.27
C CYS A 94 14.86 -10.90 -2.63
N ARG A 95 15.93 -11.63 -2.31
CA ARG A 95 17.31 -11.21 -2.61
C ARG A 95 17.55 -11.01 -4.11
N LYS A 96 16.89 -11.80 -4.95
CA LYS A 96 17.05 -11.73 -6.41
C LYS A 96 16.41 -10.48 -7.01
N GLU A 97 15.33 -9.96 -6.42
CA GLU A 97 14.63 -8.78 -6.95
C GLU A 97 15.21 -7.44 -6.45
N MET A 98 16.04 -7.42 -5.38
CA MET A 98 16.60 -6.18 -4.83
C MET A 98 17.32 -5.29 -5.85
N PRO A 99 18.16 -5.79 -6.77
CA PRO A 99 18.77 -4.96 -7.80
C PRO A 99 17.75 -4.27 -8.72
N GLU A 100 16.63 -4.94 -9.03
CA GLU A 100 15.55 -4.39 -9.84
C GLU A 100 14.78 -3.29 -9.10
N LEU A 101 14.48 -3.49 -7.80
CA LEU A 101 13.87 -2.49 -6.93
C LEU A 101 14.77 -1.26 -6.78
N ALA A 102 16.07 -1.47 -6.57
CA ALA A 102 17.06 -0.39 -6.52
C ALA A 102 17.16 0.39 -7.85
N LYS A 103 17.10 -0.31 -8.99
CA LYS A 103 17.05 0.30 -10.32
C LYS A 103 15.77 1.11 -10.50
N LEU A 104 14.61 0.53 -10.15
CA LEU A 104 13.32 1.25 -10.20
C LEU A 104 13.36 2.54 -9.38
N GLN A 105 13.90 2.49 -8.14
CA GLN A 105 14.05 3.68 -7.29
C GLN A 105 14.94 4.74 -7.94
N ARG A 106 16.04 4.36 -8.61
CA ARG A 106 16.91 5.32 -9.32
C ARG A 106 16.20 5.96 -10.51
N GLU A 107 15.38 5.20 -11.24
CA GLU A 107 14.75 5.66 -12.47
C GLU A 107 13.44 6.43 -12.24
N MET A 108 12.69 6.12 -11.19
CA MET A 108 11.37 6.68 -10.94
C MET A 108 11.22 7.38 -9.58
N GLY A 109 12.11 7.11 -8.63
CA GLY A 109 12.06 7.70 -7.30
C GLY A 109 12.19 9.22 -7.32
N GLY A 110 11.39 9.91 -6.51
CA GLY A 110 11.38 11.38 -6.47
C GLY A 110 10.32 11.97 -5.55
N ALA A 111 9.77 13.10 -5.96
CA ALA A 111 8.75 13.80 -5.17
C ALA A 111 7.42 13.02 -5.08
N ASP A 112 7.08 12.26 -6.13
CA ASP A 112 5.77 11.62 -6.28
C ASP A 112 5.78 10.11 -6.01
N PHE A 113 6.96 9.47 -6.07
CA PHE A 113 7.11 8.02 -5.95
C PHE A 113 8.31 7.63 -5.10
N GLN A 114 8.20 6.52 -4.38
CA GLN A 114 9.29 5.88 -3.64
C GLN A 114 9.14 4.37 -3.58
N VAL A 115 10.28 3.66 -3.48
CA VAL A 115 10.35 2.26 -3.07
C VAL A 115 10.76 2.21 -1.59
N VAL A 116 10.02 1.43 -0.81
CA VAL A 116 10.27 1.22 0.62
C VAL A 116 10.44 -0.26 0.88
N GLU A 117 11.56 -0.62 1.46
CA GLU A 117 11.90 -1.96 1.90
C GLU A 117 11.55 -2.11 3.38
N LEU A 118 10.61 -3.00 3.70
CA LEU A 118 10.28 -3.38 5.06
C LEU A 118 10.80 -4.79 5.32
N SER A 119 11.90 -4.87 6.07
CA SER A 119 12.53 -6.15 6.39
C SER A 119 11.82 -6.84 7.54
N GLU A 120 11.54 -8.12 7.35
CA GLU A 120 11.00 -9.07 8.34
C GLU A 120 12.13 -9.89 9.01
N ASP A 121 13.37 -9.39 8.99
CA ASP A 121 14.50 -10.06 9.64
C ASP A 121 14.45 -9.89 11.15
N LEU A 122 14.30 -10.98 11.89
CA LEU A 122 14.34 -10.99 13.35
C LEU A 122 15.72 -10.56 13.93
N LYS A 123 16.74 -10.47 13.08
CA LYS A 123 18.08 -9.96 13.45
C LYS A 123 18.18 -8.43 13.37
N GLY A 124 17.08 -7.77 12.98
CA GLY A 124 16.94 -6.33 12.99
C GLY A 124 17.57 -5.60 11.81
N TYR A 125 17.51 -4.27 11.89
CA TYR A 125 17.85 -3.32 10.84
C TYR A 125 19.25 -3.53 10.23
N ASP A 126 20.29 -3.67 11.05
CA ASP A 126 21.69 -3.73 10.60
C ASP A 126 21.97 -4.91 9.66
N THR A 127 21.30 -6.05 9.90
CA THR A 127 21.43 -7.23 9.04
C THR A 127 20.93 -6.95 7.63
N SER A 128 19.78 -6.33 7.53
CA SER A 128 19.16 -5.97 6.26
C SER A 128 19.91 -4.85 5.55
N ALA A 129 20.37 -3.83 6.29
CA ALA A 129 21.19 -2.73 5.75
C ALA A 129 22.51 -3.24 5.16
N ALA A 130 23.19 -4.15 5.87
CA ALA A 130 24.42 -4.76 5.37
C ALA A 130 24.19 -5.55 4.06
N PHE A 131 23.07 -6.27 3.96
CA PHE A 131 22.72 -6.96 2.72
C PHE A 131 22.42 -5.98 1.57
N LEU A 132 21.62 -4.93 1.79
CA LEU A 132 21.34 -3.92 0.75
C LEU A 132 22.64 -3.29 0.24
N LYS A 133 23.59 -2.99 1.14
CA LYS A 133 24.90 -2.49 0.77
C LYS A 133 25.70 -3.49 -0.09
N GLN A 134 25.66 -4.77 0.26
CA GLN A 134 26.35 -5.82 -0.49
C GLN A 134 25.86 -5.93 -1.95
N VAL A 135 24.57 -5.63 -2.21
CA VAL A 135 23.96 -5.76 -3.55
C VAL A 135 23.81 -4.42 -4.27
N GLY A 136 24.32 -3.31 -3.74
CA GLY A 136 24.27 -1.98 -4.35
C GLY A 136 22.85 -1.38 -4.36
N ALA A 137 22.09 -1.64 -3.29
CA ALA A 137 20.70 -1.22 -3.13
C ALA A 137 20.49 -0.21 -1.97
N GLU A 138 21.55 0.51 -1.55
CA GLU A 138 21.51 1.49 -0.45
C GLU A 138 20.65 2.72 -0.76
N ASN A 139 20.26 2.91 -2.01
CA ASN A 139 19.34 3.97 -2.42
C ASN A 139 17.87 3.67 -2.08
N LEU A 140 17.56 2.49 -1.55
CA LEU A 140 16.23 2.12 -1.07
C LEU A 140 16.01 2.61 0.36
N THR A 141 14.81 3.12 0.63
CA THR A 141 14.41 3.43 2.01
C THR A 141 14.17 2.13 2.77
N LEU A 142 14.94 1.89 3.84
CA LEU A 142 14.82 0.67 4.65
C LEU A 142 14.16 0.95 5.99
N TYR A 143 13.21 0.09 6.34
CA TYR A 143 12.68 -0.11 7.69
C TYR A 143 12.81 -1.57 8.10
N SER A 144 12.75 -1.85 9.41
CA SER A 144 12.83 -3.21 9.95
C SER A 144 11.65 -3.48 10.89
N ASP A 145 10.96 -4.58 10.65
CA ASP A 145 9.99 -5.16 11.58
C ASP A 145 10.61 -6.43 12.19
N ASP A 146 11.31 -6.28 13.28
CA ASP A 146 12.00 -7.35 13.99
C ASP A 146 11.06 -8.35 14.69
N ARG A 147 9.74 -8.10 14.62
CA ARG A 147 8.69 -8.97 15.14
C ARG A 147 7.96 -9.74 14.04
N ALA A 148 8.26 -9.45 12.78
CA ALA A 148 7.60 -9.99 11.59
C ALA A 148 6.05 -9.87 11.64
N ALA A 149 5.56 -8.77 12.22
CA ALA A 149 4.14 -8.53 12.42
C ALA A 149 3.47 -7.92 11.17
N ALA A 150 4.24 -7.25 10.32
CA ALA A 150 3.71 -6.57 9.14
C ALA A 150 3.16 -7.58 8.12
N LEU A 151 3.84 -8.71 7.90
CA LEU A 151 3.38 -9.76 6.98
C LEU A 151 2.01 -10.32 7.39
N ASP A 152 1.84 -10.63 8.66
CA ASP A 152 0.55 -11.10 9.20
C ASP A 152 -0.52 -10.01 9.13
N ALA A 153 -0.16 -8.77 9.47
CA ALA A 153 -1.07 -7.63 9.44
C ALA A 153 -1.64 -7.39 8.03
N VAL A 154 -0.81 -7.45 6.98
CA VAL A 154 -1.27 -7.31 5.59
C VAL A 154 -1.89 -8.59 5.03
N LYS A 155 -1.95 -9.68 5.82
CA LYS A 155 -2.41 -11.01 5.41
C LYS A 155 -1.63 -11.54 4.22
N GLY A 156 -0.30 -11.39 4.27
CA GLY A 156 0.62 -11.91 3.27
C GLY A 156 0.80 -13.43 3.44
N PRO A 157 0.70 -14.22 2.38
CA PRO A 157 0.89 -15.67 2.46
C PRO A 157 2.36 -16.09 2.55
N GLY A 158 3.30 -15.14 2.34
CA GLY A 158 4.74 -15.36 2.35
C GLY A 158 5.50 -14.22 1.71
N LEU A 159 6.83 -14.34 1.67
CA LEU A 159 7.76 -13.34 1.12
C LEU A 159 8.29 -13.76 -0.26
N PRO A 160 8.59 -12.79 -1.16
CA PRO A 160 8.27 -11.38 -1.00
C PRO A 160 6.79 -11.12 -1.24
N ILE A 161 6.27 -10.06 -0.64
CA ILE A 161 4.99 -9.48 -1.01
C ILE A 161 5.18 -7.98 -1.18
N THR A 162 4.73 -7.44 -2.31
CA THR A 162 4.87 -6.03 -2.63
C THR A 162 3.50 -5.39 -2.77
N LEU A 163 3.26 -4.32 -2.00
CA LEU A 163 2.03 -3.55 -2.03
C LEU A 163 2.29 -2.23 -2.77
N LEU A 164 1.40 -1.87 -3.69
CA LEU A 164 1.36 -0.53 -4.27
C LEU A 164 0.37 0.32 -3.48
N LEU A 165 0.86 1.43 -2.92
CA LEU A 165 0.09 2.35 -2.09
C LEU A 165 -0.11 3.67 -2.82
N ASN A 166 -1.30 4.26 -2.68
CA ASN A 166 -1.56 5.63 -3.13
C ASN A 166 -0.96 6.67 -2.14
N ARG A 167 -1.12 7.98 -2.44
CA ARG A 167 -0.59 9.07 -1.59
C ARG A 167 -1.21 9.12 -0.20
N GLU A 168 -2.39 8.57 -0.02
CA GLU A 168 -3.09 8.44 1.26
C GLU A 168 -2.56 7.26 2.11
N GLY A 169 -1.61 6.47 1.56
CA GLY A 169 -1.07 5.27 2.19
C GLY A 169 -2.01 4.06 2.14
N GLN A 170 -2.96 4.07 1.21
CA GLN A 170 -3.91 2.98 1.02
C GLN A 170 -3.42 2.01 -0.05
N GLU A 171 -3.58 0.72 0.18
CA GLU A 171 -3.27 -0.31 -0.80
C GLU A 171 -4.23 -0.24 -1.99
N ILE A 172 -3.68 -0.04 -3.19
CA ILE A 172 -4.38 -0.06 -4.47
C ILE A 172 -4.11 -1.33 -5.29
N GLY A 173 -3.20 -2.15 -4.82
CA GLY A 173 -2.91 -3.48 -5.36
C GLY A 173 -1.68 -4.10 -4.73
N ARG A 174 -1.44 -5.37 -5.07
CA ARG A 174 -0.30 -6.14 -4.57
C ARG A 174 0.19 -7.19 -5.54
N LEU A 175 1.43 -7.61 -5.36
CA LEU A 175 2.00 -8.76 -6.02
C LEU A 175 2.58 -9.70 -4.97
N ILE A 176 2.29 -11.00 -5.09
CA ILE A 176 2.82 -12.06 -4.22
C ILE A 176 3.89 -12.80 -5.01
N GLY A 177 5.08 -12.87 -4.46
CA GLY A 177 6.26 -13.42 -5.11
C GLY A 177 7.11 -12.36 -5.81
N PRO A 178 8.26 -12.76 -6.37
CA PRO A 178 9.20 -11.85 -7.02
C PRO A 178 8.67 -11.37 -8.37
N ALA A 179 9.06 -10.14 -8.76
CA ALA A 179 8.70 -9.57 -10.05
C ALA A 179 9.86 -8.77 -10.67
N PRO A 180 9.85 -8.55 -12.01
CA PRO A 180 10.82 -7.71 -12.69
C PRO A 180 10.42 -6.23 -12.54
N TRP A 181 10.66 -5.68 -11.35
CA TRP A 181 10.18 -4.34 -10.96
C TRP A 181 10.73 -3.19 -11.81
N ALA A 182 11.88 -3.38 -12.49
CA ALA A 182 12.41 -2.38 -13.43
C ALA A 182 11.95 -2.60 -14.88
N SER A 183 10.99 -3.49 -15.14
CA SER A 183 10.38 -3.66 -16.45
C SER A 183 9.53 -2.46 -16.87
N ASP A 184 9.26 -2.31 -18.16
CA ASP A 184 8.41 -1.23 -18.67
C ASP A 184 6.97 -1.36 -18.20
N GLU A 185 6.48 -2.59 -18.03
CA GLU A 185 5.14 -2.89 -17.49
C GLU A 185 5.01 -2.44 -16.02
N ALA A 186 6.01 -2.76 -15.19
CA ALA A 186 6.02 -2.30 -13.80
C ALA A 186 6.05 -0.76 -13.72
N LYS A 187 6.89 -0.13 -14.53
CA LYS A 187 6.96 1.34 -14.61
C LYS A 187 5.65 1.96 -15.10
N ALA A 188 4.99 1.35 -16.10
CA ALA A 188 3.69 1.81 -16.57
C ALA A 188 2.61 1.72 -15.50
N LEU A 189 2.59 0.62 -14.73
CA LEU A 189 1.70 0.44 -13.58
C LEU A 189 1.91 1.56 -12.54
N ILE A 190 3.16 1.84 -12.20
CA ILE A 190 3.51 2.87 -11.21
C ILE A 190 3.16 4.27 -11.73
N ARG A 191 3.47 4.59 -12.99
CA ARG A 191 3.08 5.88 -13.60
C ARG A 191 1.57 6.08 -13.53
N ALA A 192 0.79 5.06 -13.86
CA ALA A 192 -0.68 5.14 -13.76
C ALA A 192 -1.15 5.45 -12.32
N ALA A 193 -0.47 4.90 -11.30
CA ALA A 193 -0.78 5.21 -9.91
C ALA A 193 -0.36 6.64 -9.50
N VAL A 194 0.77 7.13 -10.02
CA VAL A 194 1.27 8.50 -9.80
C VAL A 194 0.37 9.54 -10.46
N ASP A 195 -0.15 9.25 -11.66
CA ASP A 195 -1.01 10.16 -12.44
C ASP A 195 -2.47 10.15 -11.93
N ALA A 196 -2.88 9.14 -11.17
CA ALA A 196 -4.18 9.10 -10.52
C ALA A 196 -4.25 10.15 -9.40
N LYS A 197 -5.09 11.18 -9.61
CA LYS A 197 -5.34 12.30 -8.66
C LYS A 197 -6.56 12.02 -7.79
#